data_2d9f7ed0be2601d0bb162ee172234d3f
#
_entry.id   2d9f7ed0be2601d0bb162ee172234d3f
#
_cell.length_a   1.000
_cell.length_b   1.000
_cell.length_c   1.000
_cell.angle_alpha   90.00
_cell.angle_beta   90.00
_cell.angle_gamma   90.00
#
_symmetry.space_group_name_H-M   'P 1'
#
loop_
_entity.id
_entity.type
_entity.pdbx_description
1 polymer ?
#
loop_
_entity_poly.entity_id
_entity_poly.type
_entity_poly.pdbx_seq_one_letter_code
_entity_poly.pdbx_strand_id
1 'polypeptide(L)'
;IWGLSGVKNIELGVVAEGERAKRLKEKGCTINHTVYHPHVWTPQEAYGVDLLVVSLKYGALPGALESIREAVGENTIVMSLMDGVDSEEMISTVIPKANIMYSLIKVASHKEEDGYCFDPETTIGIIFGELEAPYESERVRAIEELFADTGIHFRHTDYIREEMWSK
;
A
#
# COMPACT_ATOMS: atom_id res chain seq x y z
N ILE A 1 2.30 6.64 -3.62
CA ILE A 1 2.97 7.37 -4.72
C ILE A 1 3.57 8.66 -4.18
N TRP A 2 2.77 9.56 -3.66
CA TRP A 2 3.21 10.89 -3.21
C TRP A 2 4.46 10.85 -2.30
N GLY A 3 4.48 10.02 -1.28
CA GLY A 3 5.57 10.01 -0.30
C GLY A 3 6.83 9.23 -0.71
N LEU A 4 6.73 8.35 -1.70
CA LEU A 4 7.83 7.49 -2.10
C LEU A 4 8.42 7.85 -3.47
N SER A 5 7.74 8.71 -4.24
CA SER A 5 8.25 9.14 -5.54
C SER A 5 9.51 9.98 -5.39
N GLY A 6 10.56 9.61 -6.14
CA GLY A 6 11.84 10.31 -6.14
C GLY A 6 12.71 10.10 -4.88
N VAL A 7 12.31 9.24 -3.97
CA VAL A 7 13.13 8.87 -2.80
C VAL A 7 14.29 7.99 -3.27
N LYS A 8 15.50 8.36 -2.87
CA LYS A 8 16.71 7.63 -3.24
C LYS A 8 16.67 6.19 -2.74
N ASN A 9 17.09 5.25 -3.57
CA ASN A 9 17.14 3.81 -3.30
C ASN A 9 15.76 3.13 -3.18
N ILE A 10 14.68 3.81 -3.57
CA ILE A 10 13.34 3.21 -3.66
C ILE A 10 12.93 3.17 -5.14
N GLU A 11 12.62 1.97 -5.61
CA GLU A 11 11.99 1.76 -6.90
C GLU A 11 10.48 1.60 -6.69
N LEU A 12 9.72 2.59 -7.12
CA LEU A 12 8.27 2.65 -6.97
C LEU A 12 7.59 2.34 -8.29
N GLY A 13 6.62 1.44 -8.26
CA GLY A 13 5.77 1.15 -9.40
C GLY A 13 4.32 0.94 -9.00
N VAL A 14 3.46 0.96 -9.99
CA VAL A 14 2.04 0.63 -9.86
C VAL A 14 1.75 -0.60 -10.68
N VAL A 15 1.18 -1.62 -10.07
CA VAL A 15 0.73 -2.81 -10.79
C VAL A 15 -0.61 -2.51 -11.45
N ALA A 16 -0.62 -2.54 -12.76
CA ALA A 16 -1.82 -2.31 -13.56
C ALA A 16 -1.73 -3.00 -14.92
N GLU A 17 -2.88 -3.31 -15.48
CA GLU A 17 -3.01 -3.94 -16.79
C GLU A 17 -4.08 -3.23 -17.63
N GLY A 18 -4.12 -3.53 -18.92
CA GLY A 18 -5.13 -3.03 -19.85
C GLY A 18 -5.21 -1.50 -19.94
N GLU A 19 -6.42 -0.98 -20.02
CA GLU A 19 -6.69 0.46 -20.17
C GLU A 19 -6.21 1.29 -18.97
N ARG A 20 -6.20 0.70 -17.76
CA ARG A 20 -5.69 1.38 -16.57
C ARG A 20 -4.18 1.61 -16.68
N ALA A 21 -3.44 0.59 -17.12
CA ALA A 21 -2.00 0.71 -17.34
C ALA A 21 -1.69 1.76 -18.40
N LYS A 22 -2.41 1.74 -19.52
CA LYS A 22 -2.28 2.71 -20.60
C LYS A 22 -2.52 4.14 -20.10
N ARG A 23 -3.62 4.36 -19.38
CA ARG A 23 -3.95 5.68 -18.83
C ARG A 23 -2.89 6.19 -17.85
N LEU A 24 -2.37 5.32 -16.97
CA LEU A 24 -1.30 5.70 -16.04
C LEU A 24 0.00 6.07 -16.76
N LYS A 25 0.37 5.34 -17.81
CA LYS A 25 1.55 5.63 -18.62
C LYS A 25 1.42 6.96 -19.38
N GLU A 26 0.23 7.24 -19.92
CA GLU A 26 -0.02 8.44 -20.74
C GLU A 26 -0.22 9.69 -19.86
N LYS A 27 -1.03 9.59 -18.83
CA LYS A 27 -1.49 10.75 -18.03
C LYS A 27 -0.87 10.84 -16.64
N GLY A 28 -0.30 9.74 -16.14
CA GLY A 28 0.16 9.67 -14.75
C GLY A 28 -0.98 9.76 -13.75
N CYS A 29 -0.65 10.22 -12.55
CA CYS A 29 -1.64 10.53 -11.52
C CYS A 29 -1.29 11.85 -10.83
N THR A 30 -2.29 12.66 -10.56
CA THR A 30 -2.13 13.97 -9.92
C THR A 30 -2.49 13.87 -8.44
N ILE A 31 -1.57 14.28 -7.59
CA ILE A 31 -1.73 14.33 -6.13
C ILE A 31 -1.21 15.67 -5.65
N ASN A 32 -2.02 16.40 -4.90
CA ASN A 32 -1.68 17.74 -4.42
C ASN A 32 -1.14 18.65 -5.53
N HIS A 33 -1.83 18.67 -6.67
CA HIS A 33 -1.52 19.47 -7.87
C HIS A 33 -0.19 19.12 -8.57
N THR A 34 0.47 18.05 -8.17
CA THR A 34 1.67 17.54 -8.83
C THR A 34 1.34 16.27 -9.61
N VAL A 35 1.78 16.22 -10.87
CA VAL A 35 1.62 15.04 -11.73
C VAL A 35 2.78 14.07 -11.49
N TYR A 36 2.45 12.83 -11.14
CA TYR A 36 3.41 11.74 -10.95
C TYR A 36 3.30 10.74 -12.09
N HIS A 37 4.41 10.24 -12.58
CA HIS A 37 4.51 9.20 -13.59
C HIS A 37 5.24 7.98 -12.99
N PRO A 38 4.60 7.17 -12.13
CA PRO A 38 5.23 5.97 -11.58
C PRO A 38 5.48 4.95 -12.68
N HIS A 39 6.44 4.08 -12.47
CA HIS A 39 6.57 2.88 -13.30
C HIS A 39 5.25 2.11 -13.26
N VAL A 40 4.86 1.55 -14.41
CA VAL A 40 3.67 0.69 -14.49
C VAL A 40 4.15 -0.71 -14.83
N TRP A 41 3.92 -1.62 -13.90
CA TRP A 41 4.33 -3.02 -14.00
C TRP A 41 3.13 -3.93 -14.21
N THR A 42 3.35 -5.00 -14.97
CA THR A 42 2.47 -6.17 -14.89
C THR A 42 2.68 -6.88 -13.54
N PRO A 43 1.74 -7.72 -13.10
CA PRO A 43 1.95 -8.53 -11.89
C PRO A 43 3.24 -9.36 -11.94
N GLN A 44 3.56 -9.93 -13.10
CA GLN A 44 4.76 -10.74 -13.29
C GLN A 44 6.05 -9.90 -13.20
N GLU A 45 6.06 -8.69 -13.74
CA GLU A 45 7.19 -7.77 -13.62
C GLU A 45 7.40 -7.30 -12.17
N ALA A 46 6.33 -7.24 -11.37
CA ALA A 46 6.38 -6.88 -9.96
C ALA A 46 6.73 -8.06 -9.04
N TYR A 47 6.88 -9.28 -9.57
CA TYR A 47 7.15 -10.45 -8.74
C TYR A 47 8.36 -10.25 -7.80
N GLY A 48 8.14 -10.55 -6.52
CA GLY A 48 9.18 -10.49 -5.52
C GLY A 48 9.50 -9.09 -5.00
N VAL A 49 8.63 -8.10 -5.23
CA VAL A 49 8.79 -6.77 -4.60
C VAL A 49 8.91 -6.88 -3.08
N ASP A 50 9.67 -5.97 -2.47
CA ASP A 50 9.85 -5.97 -1.02
C ASP A 50 8.56 -5.63 -0.29
N LEU A 51 7.82 -4.64 -0.78
CA LEU A 51 6.53 -4.20 -0.23
C LEU A 51 5.49 -4.07 -1.34
N LEU A 52 4.37 -4.75 -1.18
CA LEU A 52 3.17 -4.59 -2.00
C LEU A 52 2.07 -3.91 -1.18
N VAL A 53 1.68 -2.71 -1.59
CA VAL A 53 0.56 -1.99 -0.99
C VAL A 53 -0.70 -2.22 -1.80
N VAL A 54 -1.72 -2.79 -1.16
CA VAL A 54 -3.05 -2.99 -1.75
C VAL A 54 -3.95 -1.83 -1.32
N SER A 55 -4.32 -1.01 -2.29
CA SER A 55 -5.18 0.16 -2.08
C SER A 55 -6.23 0.21 -3.18
N LEU A 56 -7.30 -0.52 -3.00
CA LEU A 56 -8.39 -0.69 -3.95
C LEU A 56 -9.72 -0.35 -3.27
N LYS A 57 -10.75 -0.10 -4.08
CA LYS A 57 -12.12 -0.16 -3.56
C LYS A 57 -12.46 -1.62 -3.25
N TYR A 58 -13.20 -1.86 -2.18
CA TYR A 58 -13.53 -3.20 -1.68
C TYR A 58 -14.07 -4.12 -2.79
N GLY A 59 -15.00 -3.64 -3.61
CA GLY A 59 -15.56 -4.42 -4.72
C GLY A 59 -14.59 -4.78 -5.84
N ALA A 60 -13.41 -4.16 -5.89
CA ALA A 60 -12.38 -4.47 -6.88
C ALA A 60 -11.38 -5.55 -6.40
N LEU A 61 -11.33 -5.83 -5.10
CA LEU A 61 -10.38 -6.77 -4.53
C LEU A 61 -10.50 -8.21 -5.09
N PRO A 62 -11.70 -8.80 -5.23
CA PRO A 62 -11.82 -10.14 -5.79
C PRO A 62 -11.16 -10.28 -7.18
N GLY A 63 -11.33 -9.28 -8.04
CA GLY A 63 -10.72 -9.24 -9.37
C GLY A 63 -9.20 -9.00 -9.37
N ALA A 64 -8.63 -8.56 -8.26
CA ALA A 64 -7.21 -8.29 -8.12
C ALA A 64 -6.42 -9.43 -7.43
N LEU A 65 -7.10 -10.43 -6.88
CA LEU A 65 -6.44 -11.48 -6.09
C LEU A 65 -5.40 -12.25 -6.90
N GLU A 66 -5.66 -12.54 -8.17
CA GLU A 66 -4.71 -13.24 -9.03
C GLU A 66 -3.45 -12.38 -9.28
N SER A 67 -3.62 -11.09 -9.55
CA SER A 67 -2.49 -10.17 -9.71
C SER A 67 -1.66 -10.04 -8.43
N ILE A 68 -2.30 -10.05 -7.27
CA ILE A 68 -1.62 -10.07 -5.96
C ILE A 68 -0.81 -11.35 -5.82
N ARG A 69 -1.40 -12.52 -6.12
CA ARG A 69 -0.73 -13.81 -6.08
C ARG A 69 0.52 -13.84 -6.96
N GLU A 70 0.42 -13.30 -8.17
CA GLU A 70 1.52 -13.26 -9.12
C GLU A 70 2.66 -12.31 -8.73
N ALA A 71 2.36 -11.21 -8.04
CA ALA A 71 3.35 -10.22 -7.62
C ALA A 71 4.10 -10.61 -6.33
N VAL A 72 3.49 -11.42 -5.47
CA VAL A 72 4.03 -11.76 -4.15
C VAL A 72 5.07 -12.88 -4.25
N GLY A 73 6.29 -12.58 -3.84
CA GLY A 73 7.37 -13.56 -3.63
C GLY A 73 7.46 -14.00 -2.18
N GLU A 74 8.43 -14.87 -1.90
CA GLU A 74 8.61 -15.48 -0.57
C GLU A 74 8.76 -14.44 0.56
N ASN A 75 9.51 -13.37 0.30
CA ASN A 75 9.84 -12.34 1.29
C ASN A 75 9.05 -11.03 1.10
N THR A 76 8.07 -11.00 0.21
CA THR A 76 7.23 -9.82 0.01
C THR A 76 6.36 -9.56 1.22
N ILE A 77 6.37 -8.32 1.72
CA ILE A 77 5.42 -7.86 2.72
C ILE A 77 4.21 -7.26 2.00
N VAL A 78 3.01 -7.68 2.37
CA VAL A 78 1.77 -7.16 1.80
C VAL A 78 1.03 -6.36 2.84
N MET A 79 0.75 -5.09 2.54
CA MET A 79 -0.03 -4.19 3.40
C MET A 79 -1.34 -3.82 2.70
N SER A 80 -2.47 -4.07 3.33
CA SER A 80 -3.75 -3.58 2.86
C SER A 80 -4.06 -2.23 3.52
N LEU A 81 -4.22 -1.20 2.71
CA LEU A 81 -4.65 0.13 3.14
C LEU A 81 -6.09 0.41 2.73
N MET A 82 -6.87 -0.66 2.60
CA MET A 82 -8.28 -0.59 2.23
C MET A 82 -9.17 -0.27 3.44
N ASP A 83 -10.38 0.15 3.17
CA ASP A 83 -11.40 0.27 4.21
C ASP A 83 -12.01 -1.11 4.53
N GLY A 84 -12.35 -1.33 5.78
CA GLY A 84 -12.88 -2.60 6.27
C GLY A 84 -11.84 -3.44 6.98
N VAL A 85 -12.25 -4.61 7.45
CA VAL A 85 -11.42 -5.54 8.24
C VAL A 85 -11.24 -6.91 7.56
N ASP A 86 -11.81 -7.07 6.37
CA ASP A 86 -11.88 -8.38 5.69
C ASP A 86 -10.88 -8.51 4.54
N SER A 87 -10.18 -7.44 4.18
CA SER A 87 -9.28 -7.45 3.03
C SER A 87 -8.12 -8.43 3.22
N GLU A 88 -7.56 -8.50 4.40
CA GLU A 88 -6.46 -9.42 4.73
C GLU A 88 -6.92 -10.88 4.68
N GLU A 89 -8.13 -11.18 5.13
CA GLU A 89 -8.72 -12.52 5.01
C GLU A 89 -8.88 -12.92 3.54
N MET A 90 -9.40 -12.03 2.70
CA MET A 90 -9.53 -12.28 1.26
C MET A 90 -8.17 -12.48 0.61
N ILE A 91 -7.19 -11.63 0.89
CA ILE A 91 -5.83 -11.75 0.36
C ILE A 91 -5.19 -13.05 0.82
N SER A 92 -5.43 -13.50 2.05
CA SER A 92 -4.90 -14.74 2.59
C SER A 92 -5.42 -16.01 1.89
N THR A 93 -6.45 -15.89 1.07
CA THR A 93 -6.91 -17.02 0.24
C THR A 93 -5.96 -17.34 -0.92
N VAL A 94 -5.10 -16.41 -1.33
CA VAL A 94 -4.20 -16.55 -2.48
C VAL A 94 -2.72 -16.45 -2.14
N ILE A 95 -2.37 -15.92 -0.97
CA ILE A 95 -0.99 -15.84 -0.47
C ILE A 95 -0.90 -16.31 0.99
N PRO A 96 0.28 -16.73 1.48
CA PRO A 96 0.46 -17.08 2.89
C PRO A 96 0.18 -15.89 3.82
N LYS A 97 -0.47 -16.14 4.94
CA LYS A 97 -0.69 -15.11 5.99
C LYS A 97 0.61 -14.52 6.51
N ALA A 98 1.71 -15.28 6.48
CA ALA A 98 3.03 -14.81 6.88
C ALA A 98 3.55 -13.62 6.04
N ASN A 99 3.04 -13.42 4.82
CA ASN A 99 3.37 -12.26 3.99
C ASN A 99 2.57 -11.02 4.36
N ILE A 100 1.47 -11.13 5.11
CA ILE A 100 0.55 -10.03 5.39
C ILE A 100 1.00 -9.27 6.64
N MET A 101 1.18 -7.96 6.52
CA MET A 101 1.32 -7.02 7.62
C MET A 101 -0.01 -6.30 7.79
N TYR A 102 -0.66 -6.49 8.93
CA TYR A 102 -1.93 -5.84 9.22
C TYR A 102 -1.75 -4.33 9.32
N SER A 103 -2.61 -3.60 8.66
CA SER A 103 -2.42 -2.16 8.48
C SER A 103 -3.72 -1.43 8.17
N LEU A 104 -3.70 -0.14 8.39
CA LEU A 104 -4.75 0.79 7.99
C LEU A 104 -4.16 2.15 7.68
N ILE A 105 -4.91 2.97 6.98
CA ILE A 105 -4.56 4.37 6.74
C ILE A 105 -5.67 5.29 7.24
N LYS A 106 -5.27 6.39 7.88
CA LYS A 106 -6.17 7.48 8.29
C LYS A 106 -5.74 8.75 7.57
N VAL A 107 -6.40 9.04 6.46
CA VAL A 107 -6.18 10.22 5.63
C VAL A 107 -7.50 10.82 5.18
N ALA A 108 -7.65 12.12 5.35
CA ALA A 108 -8.75 12.87 4.76
C ALA A 108 -8.32 13.36 3.37
N SER A 109 -8.86 12.75 2.34
CA SER A 109 -8.59 13.13 0.96
C SER A 109 -9.88 13.49 0.23
N HIS A 110 -9.78 14.37 -0.74
CA HIS A 110 -10.88 14.71 -1.61
C HIS A 110 -10.46 14.66 -3.07
N LYS A 111 -11.42 14.36 -3.92
CA LYS A 111 -11.21 14.36 -5.37
C LYS A 111 -11.40 15.77 -5.91
N GLU A 112 -10.45 16.20 -6.74
CA GLU A 112 -10.56 17.40 -7.57
C GLU A 112 -10.72 17.03 -9.04
N GLU A 113 -10.86 18.03 -9.90
CA GLU A 113 -11.06 17.82 -11.34
C GLU A 113 -9.90 17.00 -11.95
N ASP A 114 -8.66 17.33 -11.56
CA ASP A 114 -7.45 16.74 -12.13
C ASP A 114 -6.81 15.64 -11.26
N GLY A 115 -7.35 15.35 -10.08
CA GLY A 115 -6.71 14.36 -9.21
C GLY A 115 -7.26 14.30 -7.79
N TYR A 116 -6.35 14.09 -6.85
CA TYR A 116 -6.67 13.98 -5.43
C TYR A 116 -5.82 14.92 -4.60
N CYS A 117 -6.41 15.50 -3.58
CA CYS A 117 -5.73 16.36 -2.61
C CYS A 117 -5.92 15.86 -1.20
N PHE A 118 -4.91 16.03 -0.39
CA PHE A 118 -4.94 15.80 1.06
C PHE A 118 -3.93 16.72 1.74
N ASP A 119 -4.09 16.95 3.03
CA ASP A 119 -3.13 17.72 3.82
C ASP A 119 -2.15 16.76 4.52
N PRO A 120 -0.88 16.73 4.11
CA PRO A 120 0.13 15.87 4.73
C PRO A 120 0.35 16.16 6.21
N GLU A 121 0.23 17.42 6.65
CA GLU A 121 0.53 17.83 8.02
C GLU A 121 -0.54 17.36 9.00
N THR A 122 -1.81 17.32 8.58
CA THR A 122 -2.93 16.88 9.41
C THR A 122 -3.26 15.41 9.27
N THR A 123 -2.60 14.72 8.34
CA THR A 123 -2.80 13.29 8.10
C THR A 123 -2.17 12.44 9.21
N ILE A 124 -2.96 11.55 9.82
CA ILE A 124 -2.45 10.58 10.79
C ILE A 124 -1.51 9.58 10.11
N GLY A 125 -1.86 9.14 8.90
CA GLY A 125 -1.01 8.30 8.08
C GLY A 125 -1.28 6.82 8.23
N ILE A 126 -0.22 6.02 8.08
CA ILE A 126 -0.27 4.57 8.05
C ILE A 126 0.00 4.02 9.46
N ILE A 127 -0.89 3.15 9.91
CA ILE A 127 -0.75 2.42 11.18
C ILE A 127 -0.65 0.94 10.84
N PHE A 128 0.32 0.25 11.40
CA PHE A 128 0.56 -1.17 11.09
C PHE A 128 1.14 -1.91 12.28
N GLY A 129 1.06 -3.24 12.25
CA GLY A 129 1.62 -4.05 13.31
C GLY A 129 1.39 -5.54 13.12
N GLU A 130 2.07 -6.33 13.94
CA GLU A 130 1.85 -7.76 14.03
C GLU A 130 0.59 -8.06 14.86
N LEU A 131 -0.13 -9.13 14.51
CA LEU A 131 -1.27 -9.59 15.30
C LEU A 131 -0.85 -10.23 16.63
N GLU A 132 0.35 -10.79 16.67
CA GLU A 132 0.89 -11.56 17.78
C GLU A 132 2.38 -11.21 17.99
N ALA A 133 2.85 -11.42 19.21
CA ALA A 133 4.26 -11.23 19.53
C ALA A 133 5.19 -12.15 18.70
N PRO A 134 6.40 -11.71 18.34
CA PRO A 134 7.02 -10.44 18.72
C PRO A 134 6.47 -9.26 17.89
N TYR A 135 6.02 -8.21 18.57
CA TYR A 135 5.41 -7.04 17.91
C TYR A 135 6.45 -6.16 17.20
N GLU A 136 7.68 -6.14 17.67
CA GLU A 136 8.81 -5.48 17.00
C GLU A 136 9.59 -6.46 16.12
N SER A 137 8.91 -7.00 15.11
CA SER A 137 9.50 -7.96 14.16
C SER A 137 10.48 -7.28 13.18
N GLU A 138 11.27 -8.09 12.48
CA GLU A 138 12.13 -7.60 11.40
C GLU A 138 11.35 -6.91 10.29
N ARG A 139 10.12 -7.38 10.00
CA ARG A 139 9.22 -6.77 9.00
C ARG A 139 8.75 -5.39 9.46
N VAL A 140 8.40 -5.23 10.73
CA VAL A 140 8.01 -3.94 11.30
C VAL A 140 9.15 -2.94 11.13
N ARG A 141 10.36 -3.33 11.52
CA ARG A 141 11.56 -2.48 11.37
C ARG A 141 11.85 -2.13 9.92
N ALA A 142 11.72 -3.10 9.00
CA ALA A 142 11.93 -2.85 7.56
C ALA A 142 10.94 -1.82 7.00
N ILE A 143 9.69 -1.85 7.43
CA ILE A 143 8.68 -0.86 7.03
C ILE A 143 8.99 0.52 7.64
N GLU A 144 9.37 0.56 8.91
CA GLU A 144 9.78 1.82 9.57
C GLU A 144 10.99 2.45 8.86
N GLU A 145 11.99 1.66 8.50
CA GLU A 145 13.16 2.13 7.75
C GLU A 145 12.78 2.63 6.36
N LEU A 146 11.86 1.95 5.67
CA LEU A 146 11.38 2.35 4.35
C LEU A 146 10.68 3.71 4.38
N PHE A 147 9.88 3.96 5.40
CA PHE A 147 9.11 5.20 5.54
C PHE A 147 9.86 6.32 6.25
N ALA A 148 10.94 6.00 6.95
CA ALA A 148 11.83 7.00 7.53
C ALA A 148 12.37 7.92 6.43
N ASP A 149 12.58 9.18 6.73
CA ASP A 149 13.05 10.21 5.79
C ASP A 149 12.13 10.44 4.57
N THR A 150 10.89 9.96 4.63
CA THR A 150 9.82 10.28 3.67
C THR A 150 8.85 11.29 4.28
N GLY A 151 7.96 11.86 3.46
CA GLY A 151 6.87 12.69 3.96
C GLY A 151 5.69 11.90 4.53
N ILE A 152 5.77 10.55 4.53
CA ILE A 152 4.69 9.69 5.02
C ILE A 152 4.69 9.67 6.53
N HIS A 153 3.56 10.01 7.15
CA HIS A 153 3.34 9.78 8.56
C HIS A 153 2.99 8.31 8.79
N PHE A 154 3.61 7.71 9.77
CA PHE A 154 3.40 6.30 10.10
C PHE A 154 3.70 6.01 11.57
N ARG A 155 3.13 4.96 12.08
CA ARG A 155 3.53 4.34 13.35
C ARG A 155 3.22 2.86 13.36
N HIS A 156 4.02 2.06 14.06
CA HIS A 156 3.60 0.71 14.41
C HIS A 156 2.83 0.68 15.73
N THR A 157 2.08 -0.38 15.96
CA THR A 157 1.31 -0.59 17.18
C THR A 157 1.24 -2.07 17.53
N ASP A 158 1.25 -2.36 18.82
CA ASP A 158 1.03 -3.71 19.36
C ASP A 158 -0.47 -4.06 19.39
N TYR A 159 -1.34 -3.11 19.05
CA TYR A 159 -2.79 -3.20 19.14
C TYR A 159 -3.45 -3.00 17.77
N ILE A 160 -2.86 -3.52 16.71
CA ILE A 160 -3.33 -3.28 15.34
C ILE A 160 -4.77 -3.77 15.14
N ARG A 161 -5.17 -4.85 15.78
CA ARG A 161 -6.52 -5.39 15.68
C ARG A 161 -7.56 -4.39 16.20
N GLU A 162 -7.32 -3.80 17.36
CA GLU A 162 -8.18 -2.80 17.97
C GLU A 162 -8.24 -1.52 17.14
N GLU A 163 -7.10 -1.10 16.59
CA GLU A 163 -7.03 0.05 15.68
C GLU A 163 -7.87 -0.15 14.42
N MET A 164 -7.84 -1.35 13.84
CA MET A 164 -8.62 -1.67 12.65
C MET A 164 -10.12 -1.66 12.94
N TRP A 165 -10.56 -2.15 14.10
CA TRP A 165 -11.96 -2.14 14.50
C TRP A 165 -12.48 -0.76 14.90
N SER A 166 -11.60 0.18 15.25
CA SER A 166 -11.96 1.54 15.66
C SER A 166 -12.00 2.55 14.51
N LYS A 167 -11.73 2.13 13.30
CA LYS A 167 -11.66 2.98 12.10
C LYS A 167 -13.03 3.42 11.58
#